data_62912d884616d0133b59aa19df82d66f
#
_entry.id   62912d884616d0133b59aa19df82d66f
#
_cell.length_a   1.000
_cell.length_b   1.000
_cell.length_c   1.000
_cell.angle_alpha   90.00
_cell.angle_beta   90.00
_cell.angle_gamma   90.00
#
_symmetry.space_group_name_H-M   'P 1'
#
loop_
_entity.id
_entity.type
_entity.pdbx_description
1 polymer ?
#
loop_
_entity_poly.entity_id
_entity_poly.type
_entity_poly.pdbx_seq_one_letter_code
_entity_poly.pdbx_strand_id
1 'polypeptide(L)'
;MTDHTALQSLIEAAFEQRAEITPKSISRELRVGLDEALDLLDSGCARVAEKKDGNWVVNDWLKKAVLLYFRAWDNKLIEGGHTRFFDKVPLKYAAMDEAAIRAGGARIVPDAVVRKGAYIGPNTVLMPSFVNIGAYVGEGTMVDTWATVGSCAQIGKNVHLSGGVGIGGVLEPLQAGPTI
;
A
#
# COMPACT_ATOMS: atom_id res chain seq x y z
N MET A 1 10.99 0.60 -18.80
CA MET A 1 9.66 0.63 -18.13
C MET A 1 9.07 -0.75 -18.27
N THR A 2 8.70 -1.38 -17.18
CA THR A 2 8.03 -2.68 -17.22
C THR A 2 6.61 -2.45 -17.76
N ASP A 3 6.22 -3.21 -18.75
CA ASP A 3 4.88 -3.10 -19.35
C ASP A 3 3.85 -3.82 -18.45
N HIS A 4 2.97 -3.07 -17.84
CA HIS A 4 1.88 -3.59 -17.00
C HIS A 4 0.52 -3.58 -17.70
N THR A 5 0.49 -3.39 -19.02
CA THR A 5 -0.75 -3.20 -19.80
C THR A 5 -1.74 -4.35 -19.64
N ALA A 6 -1.26 -5.60 -19.64
CA ALA A 6 -2.14 -6.77 -19.48
C ALA A 6 -2.76 -6.82 -18.08
N LEU A 7 -1.96 -6.57 -17.04
CA LEU A 7 -2.44 -6.53 -15.65
C LEU A 7 -3.43 -5.38 -15.45
N GLN A 8 -3.12 -4.20 -15.97
CA GLN A 8 -4.02 -3.05 -15.92
C GLN A 8 -5.37 -3.37 -16.58
N SER A 9 -5.35 -3.94 -17.79
CA SER A 9 -6.59 -4.31 -18.52
C SER A 9 -7.45 -5.31 -17.75
N LEU A 10 -6.83 -6.31 -17.12
CA LEU A 10 -7.50 -7.29 -16.27
C LEU A 10 -8.21 -6.61 -15.09
N ILE A 11 -7.51 -5.72 -14.39
CA ILE A 11 -8.03 -5.01 -13.22
C ILE A 11 -9.15 -4.04 -13.61
N GLU A 12 -8.99 -3.31 -14.70
CA GLU A 12 -10.00 -2.36 -15.17
C GLU A 12 -11.28 -3.08 -15.60
N ALA A 13 -11.17 -4.17 -16.35
CA ALA A 13 -12.32 -5.00 -16.73
C ALA A 13 -13.05 -5.59 -15.51
N ALA A 14 -12.31 -6.09 -14.52
CA ALA A 14 -12.86 -6.62 -13.29
C ALA A 14 -13.55 -5.52 -12.46
N PHE A 15 -13.02 -4.30 -12.47
CA PHE A 15 -13.59 -3.20 -11.70
C PHE A 15 -14.97 -2.78 -12.20
N GLU A 16 -15.25 -2.89 -13.50
CA GLU A 16 -16.58 -2.63 -14.05
C GLU A 16 -17.64 -3.62 -13.50
N GLN A 17 -17.21 -4.85 -13.17
CA GLN A 17 -18.07 -5.90 -12.59
C GLN A 17 -17.86 -6.05 -11.07
N ARG A 18 -17.29 -5.06 -10.40
CA ARG A 18 -16.88 -5.14 -8.97
C ARG A 18 -18.00 -5.51 -8.02
N ALA A 19 -19.25 -5.24 -8.36
CA ALA A 19 -20.40 -5.61 -7.51
C ALA A 19 -20.55 -7.13 -7.35
N GLU A 20 -20.12 -7.91 -8.34
CA GLU A 20 -20.23 -9.36 -8.39
C GLU A 20 -19.02 -10.06 -7.74
N ILE A 21 -17.94 -9.31 -7.47
CA ILE A 21 -16.71 -9.83 -6.91
C ILE A 21 -16.83 -9.98 -5.40
N THR A 22 -16.65 -11.21 -4.96
CA THR A 22 -16.65 -11.61 -3.55
C THR A 22 -15.52 -12.64 -3.32
N PRO A 23 -15.16 -12.95 -2.08
CA PRO A 23 -14.15 -13.98 -1.80
C PRO A 23 -14.49 -15.36 -2.40
N LYS A 24 -15.78 -15.62 -2.67
CA LYS A 24 -16.26 -16.90 -3.24
C LYS A 24 -16.35 -16.90 -4.76
N SER A 25 -16.62 -15.74 -5.38
CA SER A 25 -16.84 -15.63 -6.83
C SER A 25 -15.59 -15.21 -7.62
N ILE A 26 -14.58 -14.67 -6.96
CA ILE A 26 -13.35 -14.19 -7.63
C ILE A 26 -12.65 -15.32 -8.39
N SER A 27 -12.28 -15.07 -9.65
CA SER A 27 -11.48 -15.99 -10.45
C SER A 27 -10.05 -16.13 -9.92
N ARG A 28 -9.40 -17.27 -10.20
CA ARG A 28 -8.00 -17.49 -9.86
C ARG A 28 -7.08 -16.46 -10.55
N GLU A 29 -7.36 -16.15 -11.81
CA GLU A 29 -6.59 -15.20 -12.60
C GLU A 29 -6.63 -13.81 -11.97
N LEU A 30 -7.81 -13.31 -11.65
CA LEU A 30 -7.96 -12.00 -10.99
C LEU A 30 -7.29 -11.98 -9.61
N ARG A 31 -7.39 -13.07 -8.86
CA ARG A 31 -6.73 -13.16 -7.54
C ARG A 31 -5.22 -13.01 -7.66
N VAL A 32 -4.59 -13.71 -8.62
CA VAL A 32 -3.16 -13.60 -8.91
C VAL A 32 -2.81 -12.18 -9.36
N GLY A 33 -3.60 -11.59 -10.25
CA GLY A 33 -3.37 -10.22 -10.71
C GLY A 33 -3.48 -9.17 -9.59
N LEU A 34 -4.40 -9.34 -8.64
CA LEU A 34 -4.49 -8.44 -7.49
C LEU A 34 -3.30 -8.59 -6.54
N ASP A 35 -2.81 -9.80 -6.31
CA ASP A 35 -1.60 -10.02 -5.52
C ASP A 35 -0.38 -9.39 -6.21
N GLU A 36 -0.25 -9.54 -7.54
CA GLU A 36 0.80 -8.90 -8.33
C GLU A 36 0.75 -7.38 -8.24
N ALA A 37 -0.44 -6.77 -8.37
CA ALA A 37 -0.61 -5.33 -8.23
C ALA A 37 -0.19 -4.82 -6.84
N LEU A 38 -0.53 -5.57 -5.79
CA LEU A 38 -0.09 -5.23 -4.44
C LEU A 38 1.43 -5.38 -4.27
N ASP A 39 2.04 -6.38 -4.87
CA ASP A 39 3.50 -6.58 -4.82
C ASP A 39 4.24 -5.46 -5.56
N LEU A 40 3.70 -4.96 -6.67
CA LEU A 40 4.23 -3.79 -7.38
C LEU A 40 4.18 -2.52 -6.51
N LEU A 41 3.07 -2.31 -5.81
CA LEU A 41 2.93 -1.20 -4.85
C LEU A 41 3.87 -1.37 -3.66
N ASP A 42 3.93 -2.56 -3.09
CA ASP A 42 4.74 -2.89 -1.90
C ASP A 42 6.24 -2.74 -2.13
N SER A 43 6.71 -3.10 -3.32
CA SER A 43 8.10 -2.94 -3.75
C SER A 43 8.45 -1.54 -4.26
N GLY A 44 7.45 -0.67 -4.50
CA GLY A 44 7.64 0.63 -5.12
C GLY A 44 7.92 0.60 -6.61
N CYS A 45 7.78 -0.57 -7.27
CA CYS A 45 7.92 -0.71 -8.73
C CYS A 45 6.79 -0.01 -9.49
N ALA A 46 5.62 0.13 -8.84
CA ALA A 46 4.54 0.97 -9.32
C ALA A 46 4.05 1.89 -8.19
N ARG A 47 3.56 3.07 -8.55
CA ARG A 47 3.03 4.05 -7.61
C ARG A 47 1.63 4.48 -8.02
N VAL A 48 0.76 4.72 -7.03
CA VAL A 48 -0.58 5.27 -7.27
C VAL A 48 -0.50 6.65 -7.93
N ALA A 49 0.49 7.44 -7.56
CA ALA A 49 0.79 8.68 -8.27
C ALA A 49 2.30 8.93 -8.33
N GLU A 50 2.74 9.44 -9.46
CA GLU A 50 4.16 9.70 -9.75
C GLU A 50 4.32 10.94 -10.62
N LYS A 51 5.50 11.55 -10.60
CA LYS A 51 5.83 12.63 -11.54
C LYS A 51 6.38 12.06 -12.83
N LYS A 52 5.74 12.43 -13.96
CA LYS A 52 6.23 12.19 -15.33
C LYS A 52 6.34 13.54 -16.03
N ASP A 53 7.52 13.85 -16.52
CA ASP A 53 7.80 15.12 -17.22
C ASP A 53 7.35 16.37 -16.42
N GLY A 54 7.58 16.34 -15.11
CA GLY A 54 7.23 17.42 -14.19
C GLY A 54 5.78 17.47 -13.72
N ASN A 55 4.89 16.70 -14.33
CA ASN A 55 3.47 16.65 -14.00
C ASN A 55 3.13 15.42 -13.14
N TRP A 56 2.17 15.57 -12.22
CA TRP A 56 1.63 14.43 -11.48
C TRP A 56 0.69 13.62 -12.37
N VAL A 57 0.94 12.30 -12.43
CA VAL A 57 0.08 11.33 -13.10
C VAL A 57 -0.47 10.38 -12.05
N VAL A 58 -1.77 10.20 -12.05
CA VAL A 58 -2.46 9.24 -11.16
C VAL A 58 -2.71 7.95 -11.92
N ASN A 59 -2.24 6.84 -11.38
CA ASN A 59 -2.44 5.50 -11.91
C ASN A 59 -3.72 4.89 -11.29
N ASP A 60 -4.88 5.31 -11.76
CA ASP A 60 -6.18 4.94 -11.20
C ASP A 60 -6.41 3.42 -11.14
N TRP A 61 -5.83 2.66 -12.08
CA TRP A 61 -5.95 1.21 -12.09
C TRP A 61 -5.37 0.56 -10.82
N LEU A 62 -4.34 1.16 -10.21
CA LEU A 62 -3.78 0.69 -8.93
C LEU A 62 -4.74 0.96 -7.77
N LYS A 63 -5.46 2.09 -7.77
CA LYS A 63 -6.54 2.34 -6.81
C LYS A 63 -7.67 1.32 -6.98
N LYS A 64 -8.06 1.02 -8.23
CA LYS A 64 -9.04 -0.02 -8.55
C LYS A 64 -8.59 -1.38 -8.04
N ALA A 65 -7.30 -1.73 -8.18
CA ALA A 65 -6.74 -2.96 -7.64
C ALA A 65 -6.89 -3.04 -6.11
N VAL A 66 -6.56 -1.97 -5.39
CA VAL A 66 -6.73 -1.90 -3.93
C VAL A 66 -8.19 -2.07 -3.52
N LEU A 67 -9.12 -1.40 -4.20
CA LEU A 67 -10.55 -1.53 -3.92
C LEU A 67 -11.08 -2.94 -4.20
N LEU A 68 -10.64 -3.57 -5.28
CA LEU A 68 -10.97 -4.96 -5.59
C LEU A 68 -10.36 -5.92 -4.57
N TYR A 69 -9.15 -5.64 -4.08
CA TYR A 69 -8.53 -6.45 -3.03
C TYR A 69 -9.42 -6.53 -1.78
N PHE A 70 -9.96 -5.41 -1.31
CA PHE A 70 -10.88 -5.39 -0.17
C PHE A 70 -12.16 -6.22 -0.39
N ARG A 71 -12.57 -6.42 -1.63
CA ARG A 71 -13.74 -7.26 -1.98
C ARG A 71 -13.39 -8.74 -2.12
N ALA A 72 -12.16 -9.02 -2.55
CA ALA A 72 -11.70 -10.35 -2.97
C ALA A 72 -11.27 -11.27 -1.81
N TRP A 73 -10.98 -10.71 -0.63
CA TRP A 73 -10.55 -11.47 0.54
C TRP A 73 -11.49 -11.29 1.73
N ASP A 74 -11.66 -12.39 2.48
CA ASP A 74 -12.32 -12.34 3.79
C ASP A 74 -11.35 -11.90 4.88
N ASN A 75 -11.91 -11.37 5.96
CA ASN A 75 -11.14 -11.12 7.17
C ASN A 75 -10.66 -12.46 7.76
N LYS A 76 -9.45 -12.45 8.27
CA LYS A 76 -8.83 -13.58 8.97
C LYS A 76 -8.10 -13.09 10.22
N LEU A 77 -7.87 -14.02 11.15
CA LEU A 77 -7.08 -13.74 12.32
C LEU A 77 -5.63 -13.46 11.92
N ILE A 78 -5.08 -12.38 12.45
CA ILE A 78 -3.68 -11.98 12.27
C ILE A 78 -3.08 -11.86 13.67
N GLU A 79 -2.01 -12.62 13.94
CA GLU A 79 -1.29 -12.53 15.22
C GLU A 79 -0.42 -11.27 15.24
N GLY A 80 -0.53 -10.49 16.31
CA GLY A 80 0.14 -9.20 16.47
C GLY A 80 1.02 -9.10 17.72
N GLY A 81 1.59 -10.20 18.18
CA GLY A 81 2.43 -10.22 19.37
C GLY A 81 1.62 -10.09 20.67
N HIS A 82 1.35 -8.87 21.10
CA HIS A 82 0.58 -8.59 22.34
C HIS A 82 -0.93 -8.51 22.11
N THR A 83 -1.41 -8.55 20.86
CA THR A 83 -2.83 -8.51 20.49
C THR A 83 -3.09 -9.32 19.23
N ARG A 84 -4.34 -9.43 18.84
CA ARG A 84 -4.79 -10.07 17.60
C ARG A 84 -5.61 -9.10 16.80
N PHE A 85 -5.51 -9.19 15.50
CA PHE A 85 -6.29 -8.41 14.55
C PHE A 85 -7.22 -9.33 13.76
N PHE A 86 -8.29 -8.75 13.21
CA PHE A 86 -9.20 -9.46 12.32
C PHE A 86 -9.42 -8.63 11.06
N ASP A 87 -8.57 -8.86 10.07
CA ASP A 87 -8.52 -8.05 8.84
C ASP A 87 -8.14 -8.92 7.63
N LYS A 88 -8.32 -8.37 6.45
CA LYS A 88 -8.04 -9.05 5.18
C LYS A 88 -6.68 -8.65 4.57
N VAL A 89 -6.12 -7.50 4.96
CA VAL A 89 -4.83 -7.01 4.45
C VAL A 89 -3.71 -7.46 5.37
N PRO A 90 -2.74 -8.26 4.90
CA PRO A 90 -1.58 -8.64 5.69
C PRO A 90 -0.75 -7.43 6.11
N LEU A 91 0.02 -7.59 7.17
CA LEU A 91 1.04 -6.61 7.54
C LEU A 91 2.32 -6.85 6.71
N LYS A 92 2.95 -5.76 6.24
CA LYS A 92 4.14 -5.81 5.37
C LYS A 92 5.26 -6.66 5.95
N TYR A 93 5.56 -6.50 7.23
CA TYR A 93 6.70 -7.13 7.89
C TYR A 93 6.39 -8.48 8.55
N ALA A 94 5.13 -8.93 8.56
CA ALA A 94 4.70 -10.12 9.31
C ALA A 94 5.35 -11.42 8.85
N ALA A 95 5.73 -11.53 7.56
CA ALA A 95 6.33 -12.72 6.97
C ALA A 95 7.82 -12.53 6.59
N MET A 96 8.41 -11.36 6.91
CA MET A 96 9.81 -11.06 6.58
C MET A 96 10.73 -11.58 7.68
N ASP A 97 11.84 -12.19 7.29
CA ASP A 97 12.94 -12.50 8.19
C ASP A 97 13.85 -11.28 8.41
N GLU A 98 14.81 -11.40 9.33
CA GLU A 98 15.74 -10.31 9.66
C GLU A 98 16.55 -9.86 8.42
N ALA A 99 16.93 -10.78 7.53
CA ALA A 99 17.72 -10.44 6.35
C ALA A 99 16.91 -9.58 5.37
N ALA A 100 15.63 -9.92 5.15
CA ALA A 100 14.73 -9.15 4.30
C ALA A 100 14.43 -7.75 4.88
N ILE A 101 14.18 -7.66 6.20
CA ILE A 101 13.98 -6.36 6.87
C ILE A 101 15.24 -5.50 6.77
N ARG A 102 16.41 -6.08 7.01
CA ARG A 102 17.70 -5.38 6.91
C ARG A 102 17.98 -4.89 5.49
N ALA A 103 17.67 -5.71 4.49
CA ALA A 103 17.81 -5.33 3.07
C ALA A 103 16.90 -4.15 2.68
N GLY A 104 15.72 -4.05 3.27
CA GLY A 104 14.80 -2.91 3.09
C GLY A 104 15.32 -1.61 3.69
N GLY A 105 16.23 -1.67 4.67
CA GLY A 105 16.96 -0.53 5.23
C GLY A 105 16.12 0.42 6.10
N ALA A 106 14.89 0.07 6.44
CA ALA A 106 14.06 0.86 7.34
C ALA A 106 14.28 0.45 8.81
N ARG A 107 14.24 1.43 9.71
CA ARG A 107 14.14 1.20 11.16
C ARG A 107 12.67 1.18 11.55
N ILE A 108 12.23 0.06 12.14
CA ILE A 108 10.84 -0.17 12.52
C ILE A 108 10.78 -0.26 14.04
N VAL A 109 10.18 0.75 14.68
CA VAL A 109 10.03 0.78 16.14
C VAL A 109 8.81 -0.08 16.52
N PRO A 110 8.82 -0.79 17.67
CA PRO A 110 7.65 -1.55 18.11
C PRO A 110 6.37 -0.72 18.05
N ASP A 111 5.26 -1.37 17.67
CA ASP A 111 3.95 -0.80 17.41
C ASP A 111 3.83 0.07 16.13
N ALA A 112 4.87 0.16 15.30
CA ALA A 112 4.71 0.67 13.95
C ALA A 112 3.96 -0.36 13.09
N VAL A 113 2.84 0.05 12.48
CA VAL A 113 1.99 -0.81 11.65
C VAL A 113 2.07 -0.37 10.20
N VAL A 114 2.49 -1.27 9.32
CA VAL A 114 2.51 -1.05 7.87
C VAL A 114 1.70 -2.14 7.20
N ARG A 115 0.67 -1.77 6.44
CA ARG A 115 -0.08 -2.71 5.61
C ARG A 115 0.71 -3.12 4.38
N LYS A 116 0.61 -4.40 3.96
CA LYS A 116 1.12 -4.85 2.66
C LYS A 116 0.54 -3.98 1.53
N GLY A 117 1.34 -3.71 0.51
CA GLY A 117 1.02 -2.77 -0.56
C GLY A 117 1.41 -1.32 -0.25
N ALA A 118 2.06 -1.06 0.88
CA ALA A 118 2.70 0.22 1.16
C ALA A 118 4.21 0.13 0.91
N TYR A 119 4.78 1.04 0.14
CA TYR A 119 6.23 1.14 -0.04
C TYR A 119 6.88 1.96 1.07
N ILE A 120 7.97 1.43 1.62
CA ILE A 120 8.82 2.10 2.61
C ILE A 120 10.24 2.16 2.06
N GLY A 121 10.74 3.35 1.80
CA GLY A 121 12.09 3.56 1.29
C GLY A 121 13.18 3.27 2.31
N PRO A 122 14.44 3.04 1.85
CA PRO A 122 15.57 2.81 2.75
C PRO A 122 15.83 4.03 3.66
N ASN A 123 16.52 3.79 4.78
CA ASN A 123 16.82 4.82 5.78
C ASN A 123 15.59 5.53 6.39
N THR A 124 14.40 4.97 6.18
CA THR A 124 13.17 5.46 6.81
C THR A 124 13.14 5.07 8.28
N VAL A 125 12.62 5.95 9.13
CA VAL A 125 12.33 5.63 10.52
C VAL A 125 10.82 5.63 10.74
N LEU A 126 10.29 4.50 11.12
CA LEU A 126 8.89 4.33 11.51
C LEU A 126 8.83 4.26 13.04
N MET A 127 8.41 5.35 13.67
CA MET A 127 8.00 5.33 15.08
C MET A 127 6.65 4.59 15.20
N PRO A 128 6.10 4.33 16.39
CA PRO A 128 4.75 3.81 16.53
C PRO A 128 3.76 4.63 15.71
N SER A 129 3.35 4.13 14.56
CA SER A 129 2.64 4.88 13.53
C SER A 129 1.87 3.94 12.63
N PHE A 130 1.05 4.46 11.73
CA PHE A 130 0.28 3.64 10.79
C PHE A 130 0.51 4.09 9.36
N VAL A 131 0.91 3.14 8.49
CA VAL A 131 1.03 3.36 7.04
C VAL A 131 0.06 2.43 6.31
N ASN A 132 -0.87 3.03 5.57
CA ASN A 132 -1.94 2.30 4.92
C ASN A 132 -1.54 1.78 3.53
N ILE A 133 -2.31 0.82 3.02
CA ILE A 133 -2.15 0.20 1.70
C ILE A 133 -2.09 1.25 0.58
N GLY A 134 -1.22 1.03 -0.40
CA GLY A 134 -1.03 1.93 -1.55
C GLY A 134 -0.20 3.18 -1.24
N ALA A 135 0.12 3.44 0.02
CA ALA A 135 0.97 4.57 0.40
C ALA A 135 2.42 4.38 -0.08
N TYR A 136 3.08 5.48 -0.35
CA TYR A 136 4.50 5.53 -0.69
C TYR A 136 5.23 6.45 0.29
N VAL A 137 6.22 5.92 0.98
CA VAL A 137 7.08 6.70 1.90
C VAL A 137 8.50 6.70 1.36
N GLY A 138 8.97 7.87 0.96
CA GLY A 138 10.28 8.04 0.33
C GLY A 138 11.45 7.85 1.29
N GLU A 139 12.62 7.59 0.72
CA GLU A 139 13.89 7.37 1.42
C GLU A 139 14.19 8.47 2.45
N GLY A 140 14.77 8.07 3.60
CA GLY A 140 15.23 9.00 4.64
C GLY A 140 14.11 9.70 5.42
N THR A 141 12.86 9.34 5.18
CA THR A 141 11.68 9.95 5.83
C THR A 141 11.48 9.39 7.23
N MET A 142 11.05 10.24 8.15
CA MET A 142 10.56 9.82 9.46
C MET A 142 9.04 9.94 9.54
N VAL A 143 8.38 8.85 9.88
CA VAL A 143 6.97 8.82 10.28
C VAL A 143 6.94 8.75 11.78
N ASP A 144 6.70 9.89 12.44
CA ASP A 144 6.86 10.03 13.88
C ASP A 144 5.66 9.46 14.66
N THR A 145 5.74 9.51 15.98
CA THR A 145 4.85 8.82 16.91
C THR A 145 3.39 9.21 16.68
N TRP A 146 2.55 8.19 16.48
CA TRP A 146 1.11 8.30 16.20
C TRP A 146 0.75 9.10 14.93
N ALA A 147 1.72 9.34 14.06
CA ALA A 147 1.41 9.85 12.72
C ALA A 147 0.76 8.76 11.86
N THR A 148 -0.07 9.16 10.92
CA THR A 148 -0.72 8.25 9.97
C THR A 148 -0.44 8.69 8.54
N VAL A 149 -0.16 7.70 7.67
CA VAL A 149 -0.10 7.89 6.22
C VAL A 149 -1.29 7.16 5.63
N GLY A 150 -2.25 7.92 5.12
CA GLY A 150 -3.50 7.41 4.57
C GLY A 150 -3.29 6.57 3.31
N SER A 151 -4.32 5.80 2.94
CA SER A 151 -4.25 4.94 1.74
C SER A 151 -3.90 5.73 0.49
N CYS A 152 -2.93 5.23 -0.28
CA CYS A 152 -2.46 5.82 -1.54
C CYS A 152 -1.79 7.20 -1.42
N ALA A 153 -1.54 7.72 -0.22
CA ALA A 153 -0.81 8.96 -0.03
C ALA A 153 0.68 8.81 -0.43
N GLN A 154 1.27 9.90 -0.92
CA GLN A 154 2.63 9.90 -1.47
C GLN A 154 3.53 10.84 -0.67
N ILE A 155 4.43 10.27 0.15
CA ILE A 155 5.39 11.04 0.94
C ILE A 155 6.74 11.05 0.22
N GLY A 156 7.32 12.24 0.08
CA GLY A 156 8.61 12.44 -0.55
C GLY A 156 9.78 11.86 0.24
N LYS A 157 11.01 12.16 -0.24
CA LYS A 157 12.25 11.81 0.47
C LYS A 157 12.58 12.84 1.54
N ASN A 158 13.25 12.38 2.62
CA ASN A 158 13.75 13.24 3.69
C ASN A 158 12.66 14.12 4.34
N VAL A 159 11.45 13.61 4.42
CA VAL A 159 10.31 14.27 5.08
C VAL A 159 10.28 13.89 6.55
N HIS A 160 9.90 14.80 7.43
CA HIS A 160 9.53 14.51 8.82
C HIS A 160 8.03 14.74 9.00
N LEU A 161 7.27 13.68 9.17
CA LEU A 161 5.89 13.75 9.61
C LEU A 161 5.91 13.79 11.13
N SER A 162 5.62 14.98 11.70
CA SER A 162 5.60 15.17 13.15
C SER A 162 4.58 14.28 13.85
N GLY A 163 4.81 14.02 15.14
CA GLY A 163 3.91 13.20 15.95
C GLY A 163 2.46 13.65 15.88
N GLY A 164 1.56 12.69 15.72
CA GLY A 164 0.13 12.93 15.63
C GLY A 164 -0.37 13.49 14.30
N VAL A 165 0.50 13.73 13.31
CA VAL A 165 0.07 14.22 11.98
C VAL A 165 -0.73 13.15 11.26
N GLY A 166 -1.86 13.54 10.68
CA GLY A 166 -2.68 12.72 9.81
C GLY A 166 -2.56 13.14 8.35
N ILE A 167 -1.89 12.33 7.53
CA ILE A 167 -1.93 12.49 6.07
C ILE A 167 -3.16 11.75 5.55
N GLY A 168 -4.07 12.50 4.92
CA GLY A 168 -5.34 11.97 4.40
C GLY A 168 -5.12 10.94 3.29
N GLY A 169 -6.00 9.95 3.25
CA GLY A 169 -6.03 8.97 2.17
C GLY A 169 -6.63 9.55 0.89
N VAL A 170 -6.20 9.03 -0.25
CA VAL A 170 -6.67 9.43 -1.58
C VAL A 170 -7.12 8.24 -2.42
N LEU A 171 -7.53 7.16 -1.77
CA LEU A 171 -8.05 5.97 -2.44
C LEU A 171 -9.38 6.26 -3.14
N GLU A 172 -10.27 6.99 -2.47
CA GLU A 172 -11.56 7.43 -2.99
C GLU A 172 -11.72 8.92 -2.77
N PRO A 173 -12.29 9.64 -3.74
CA PRO A 173 -12.70 9.18 -5.08
C PRO A 173 -11.48 8.83 -5.96
N LEU A 174 -11.67 7.92 -6.94
CA LEU A 174 -10.58 7.40 -7.80
C LEU A 174 -9.79 8.50 -8.49
N GLN A 175 -10.47 9.55 -8.94
CA GLN A 175 -9.87 10.70 -9.65
C GLN A 175 -9.15 11.68 -8.71
N ALA A 176 -9.19 11.49 -7.41
CA ALA A 176 -8.51 12.39 -6.48
C ALA A 176 -7.01 12.41 -6.76
N GLY A 177 -6.44 13.61 -6.79
CA GLY A 177 -5.00 13.79 -6.90
C GLY A 177 -4.24 13.22 -5.68
N PRO A 178 -2.92 13.10 -5.77
CA PRO A 178 -2.12 12.61 -4.66
C PRO A 178 -2.14 13.61 -3.49
N THR A 179 -2.17 13.10 -2.27
CA THR A 179 -1.76 13.87 -1.09
C THR A 179 -0.23 13.74 -0.97
N ILE A 180 0.43 14.85 -0.97
CA ILE A 180 1.90 14.94 -0.99
C ILE A 180 2.34 15.64 0.30
#